data_3c6ea960ac92b573668d1e3c912411ad
#
_entry.id   3c6ea960ac92b573668d1e3c912411ad
#
_cell.length_a   1.000
_cell.length_b   1.000
_cell.length_c   1.000
_cell.angle_alpha   90.00
_cell.angle_beta   90.00
_cell.angle_gamma   90.00
#
_symmetry.space_group_name_H-M   'P 1'
#
loop_
_entity.id
_entity.type
_entity.pdbx_description
1 polymer ?
#
loop_
_entity_poly.entity_id
_entity_poly.type
_entity_poly.pdbx_seq_one_letter_code
_entity_poly.pdbx_strand_id
1 'polypeptide(L)'
;VLRFESYAGIEFRGAGALRYAKKSFSFKLKNRQTNENQDAKLLGLREDQSWILDAMWLDCSKMRNRVCFDLWNDFNTLYYSNTEPEAVNATHGYPVEMILDGAYHGLYILSDRIDRKQLKMKKKGGYLYKGKEWTDECKLQGINTPYSNSKQAWQGFESDYPDEVGEIEFKYL
;
A
#
# COMPACT_ATOMS: atom_id res chain seq x y z
N VAL A 1 -12.05 5.54 -25.94
CA VAL A 1 -10.87 5.36 -25.10
C VAL A 1 -10.95 6.39 -23.99
N LEU A 2 -11.03 5.94 -22.72
CA LEU A 2 -10.95 6.83 -21.56
C LEU A 2 -9.51 7.38 -21.46
N ARG A 3 -9.38 8.69 -21.50
CA ARG A 3 -8.10 9.37 -21.34
C ARG A 3 -8.13 10.18 -20.05
N PHE A 4 -7.15 9.95 -19.19
CA PHE A 4 -6.94 10.72 -18.00
C PHE A 4 -5.55 11.35 -18.04
N GLU A 5 -5.43 12.62 -17.70
CA GLU A 5 -4.18 13.36 -17.66
C GLU A 5 -4.03 14.07 -16.32
N SER A 6 -2.85 13.94 -15.72
CA SER A 6 -2.53 14.59 -14.45
C SER A 6 -1.03 14.81 -14.36
N TYR A 7 -0.58 15.73 -13.53
CA TYR A 7 0.78 15.69 -13.02
C TYR A 7 0.90 14.56 -12.00
N ALA A 8 2.10 14.01 -11.85
CA ALA A 8 2.37 13.02 -10.82
C ALA A 8 3.77 13.20 -10.24
N GLY A 9 3.88 13.11 -8.94
CA GLY A 9 5.15 12.85 -8.27
C GLY A 9 5.39 11.34 -8.30
N ILE A 10 6.47 10.88 -8.91
CA ILE A 10 6.82 9.47 -9.04
C ILE A 10 8.14 9.20 -8.32
N GLU A 11 8.24 8.08 -7.63
CA GLU A 11 9.43 7.66 -6.91
C GLU A 11 9.61 6.14 -6.97
N PHE A 12 10.85 5.67 -6.88
CA PHE A 12 11.12 4.25 -6.73
C PHE A 12 10.61 3.75 -5.39
N ARG A 13 10.06 2.54 -5.38
CA ARG A 13 9.59 1.90 -4.16
C ARG A 13 10.16 0.50 -3.97
N GLY A 14 10.12 0.08 -2.70
CA GLY A 14 10.55 -1.23 -2.24
C GLY A 14 11.85 -1.14 -1.46
N ALA A 15 12.20 -2.21 -0.75
CA ALA A 15 13.48 -2.38 -0.07
C ALA A 15 14.38 -3.31 -0.91
N GLY A 16 14.20 -4.62 -0.79
CA GLY A 16 14.93 -5.60 -1.61
C GLY A 16 14.68 -5.47 -3.11
N ALA A 17 13.47 -5.05 -3.51
CA ALA A 17 13.10 -4.86 -4.90
C ALA A 17 13.92 -3.79 -5.63
N LEU A 18 14.51 -2.85 -4.90
CA LEU A 18 15.39 -1.82 -5.49
C LEU A 18 16.72 -2.36 -6.05
N ARG A 19 17.06 -3.61 -5.76
CA ARG A 19 18.26 -4.26 -6.31
C ARG A 19 18.08 -4.73 -7.75
N TYR A 20 16.83 -4.93 -8.19
CA TYR A 20 16.54 -5.48 -9.51
C TYR A 20 16.57 -4.41 -10.60
N ALA A 21 16.81 -4.83 -11.84
CA ALA A 21 16.90 -3.91 -12.98
C ALA A 21 15.57 -3.16 -13.20
N LYS A 22 14.45 -3.88 -13.19
CA LYS A 22 13.12 -3.28 -13.32
C LYS A 22 12.60 -2.83 -11.96
N LYS A 23 12.36 -1.54 -11.81
CA LYS A 23 11.93 -0.92 -10.55
C LYS A 23 10.42 -0.87 -10.45
N SER A 24 9.90 -1.05 -9.24
CA SER A 24 8.53 -0.66 -8.89
C SER A 24 8.49 0.81 -8.53
N PHE A 25 7.31 1.42 -8.71
CA PHE A 25 7.12 2.84 -8.44
C PHE A 25 5.93 3.05 -7.50
N SER A 26 6.01 4.09 -6.70
CA SER A 26 4.85 4.77 -6.13
C SER A 26 4.68 6.11 -6.82
N PHE A 27 3.43 6.53 -7.03
CA PHE A 27 3.18 7.85 -7.56
C PHE A 27 1.96 8.48 -6.90
N LYS A 28 1.99 9.81 -6.84
CA LYS A 28 0.88 10.64 -6.35
C LYS A 28 0.42 11.56 -7.46
N LEU A 29 -0.87 11.52 -7.74
CA LEU A 29 -1.51 12.41 -8.69
C LEU A 29 -1.59 13.83 -8.13
N LYS A 30 -1.35 14.80 -9.01
CA LYS A 30 -1.38 16.21 -8.68
C LYS A 30 -2.17 17.00 -9.71
N ASN A 31 -2.93 17.95 -9.23
CA ASN A 31 -3.62 18.88 -10.09
C ASN A 31 -2.61 19.69 -10.93
N ARG A 32 -2.87 19.80 -12.22
CA ARG A 32 -1.95 20.50 -13.16
C ARG A 32 -1.83 21.99 -12.91
N GLN A 33 -2.86 22.61 -12.32
CA GLN A 33 -2.92 24.05 -12.10
C GLN A 33 -2.42 24.45 -10.70
N THR A 34 -2.86 23.72 -9.66
CA THR A 34 -2.56 24.07 -8.27
C THR A 34 -1.37 23.31 -7.69
N ASN A 35 -0.91 22.24 -8.35
CA ASN A 35 0.10 21.31 -7.86
C ASN A 35 -0.27 20.63 -6.53
N GLU A 36 -1.52 20.74 -6.11
CA GLU A 36 -2.05 20.03 -4.95
C GLU A 36 -2.35 18.58 -5.30
N ASN A 37 -2.49 17.73 -4.28
CA ASN A 37 -2.86 16.35 -4.48
C ASN A 37 -4.26 16.26 -5.11
N GLN A 38 -4.41 15.34 -6.07
CA GLN A 38 -5.65 15.12 -6.81
C GLN A 38 -6.09 13.68 -6.71
N ASP A 39 -7.28 13.45 -6.16
CA ASP A 39 -7.89 12.12 -6.17
C ASP A 39 -8.45 11.80 -7.57
N ALA A 40 -8.37 10.54 -7.96
CA ALA A 40 -8.94 10.04 -9.20
C ALA A 40 -9.27 8.55 -9.09
N LYS A 41 -10.23 8.10 -9.92
CA LYS A 41 -10.50 6.67 -10.10
C LYS A 41 -9.74 6.17 -11.33
N LEU A 42 -8.73 5.35 -11.12
CA LEU A 42 -7.98 4.73 -12.20
C LEU A 42 -8.50 3.31 -12.43
N LEU A 43 -8.88 2.97 -13.66
CA LEU A 43 -9.36 1.64 -14.06
C LEU A 43 -10.52 1.07 -13.20
N GLY A 44 -11.34 1.93 -12.61
CA GLY A 44 -12.43 1.50 -11.72
C GLY A 44 -12.01 1.15 -10.29
N LEU A 45 -10.73 1.30 -9.95
CA LEU A 45 -10.24 1.20 -8.58
C LEU A 45 -10.83 2.32 -7.71
N ARG A 46 -10.64 2.23 -6.39
CA ARG A 46 -11.12 3.26 -5.46
C ARG A 46 -10.61 4.65 -5.86
N GLU A 47 -11.28 5.68 -5.43
CA GLU A 47 -10.83 7.06 -5.63
C GLU A 47 -9.69 7.37 -4.65
N ASP A 48 -8.50 7.66 -5.18
CA ASP A 48 -7.32 8.02 -4.40
C ASP A 48 -6.33 8.85 -5.23
N GLN A 49 -5.39 9.46 -4.54
CA GLN A 49 -4.26 10.17 -5.14
C GLN A 49 -2.99 9.33 -5.24
N SER A 50 -2.88 8.26 -4.44
CA SER A 50 -1.65 7.48 -4.26
C SER A 50 -1.79 6.09 -4.82
N TRP A 51 -0.89 5.73 -5.72
CA TRP A 51 -0.93 4.51 -6.50
C TRP A 51 0.41 3.79 -6.52
N ILE A 52 0.37 2.52 -6.85
CA ILE A 52 1.54 1.66 -6.97
C ILE A 52 1.60 1.07 -8.37
N LEU A 53 2.80 1.07 -8.96
CA LEU A 53 3.15 0.28 -10.13
C LEU A 53 4.16 -0.79 -9.69
N ASP A 54 3.67 -2.01 -9.51
CA ASP A 54 4.52 -3.13 -9.14
C ASP A 54 5.13 -3.78 -10.39
N ALA A 55 6.46 -3.82 -10.43
CA ALA A 55 7.23 -4.38 -11.54
C ALA A 55 7.18 -5.90 -11.60
N MET A 56 6.85 -6.58 -10.50
CA MET A 56 6.80 -8.04 -10.38
C MET A 56 8.04 -8.72 -10.96
N TRP A 57 9.22 -8.18 -10.71
CA TRP A 57 10.44 -8.62 -11.39
C TRP A 57 10.73 -10.11 -11.23
N LEU A 58 10.62 -10.62 -10.00
CA LEU A 58 10.91 -12.01 -9.66
C LEU A 58 9.83 -12.99 -10.10
N ASP A 59 8.63 -12.51 -10.33
CA ASP A 59 7.53 -13.37 -10.75
C ASP A 59 7.49 -13.51 -12.27
N CYS A 60 7.94 -14.65 -12.77
CA CYS A 60 7.91 -14.93 -14.20
C CYS A 60 6.49 -14.89 -14.80
N SER A 61 5.48 -15.28 -14.02
CA SER A 61 4.07 -15.23 -14.45
C SER A 61 3.46 -13.83 -14.42
N LYS A 62 4.05 -12.90 -13.65
CA LYS A 62 3.53 -11.54 -13.40
C LYS A 62 2.13 -11.51 -12.75
N MET A 63 1.69 -12.61 -12.15
CA MET A 63 0.31 -12.75 -11.66
C MET A 63 0.20 -13.23 -10.21
N ARG A 64 1.23 -13.84 -9.63
CA ARG A 64 1.12 -14.51 -8.32
C ARG A 64 0.58 -13.59 -7.24
N ASN A 65 1.17 -12.42 -7.06
CA ASN A 65 0.70 -11.47 -6.06
C ASN A 65 -0.75 -11.06 -6.31
N ARG A 66 -1.11 -10.80 -7.59
CA ARG A 66 -2.48 -10.40 -7.92
C ARG A 66 -3.48 -11.50 -7.60
N VAL A 67 -3.21 -12.73 -8.03
CA VAL A 67 -4.06 -13.89 -7.73
C VAL A 67 -4.21 -14.11 -6.23
N CYS A 68 -3.12 -13.99 -5.46
CA CYS A 68 -3.19 -14.13 -4.00
C CYS A 68 -4.06 -13.04 -3.35
N PHE A 69 -3.95 -11.79 -3.81
CA PHE A 69 -4.79 -10.72 -3.29
C PHE A 69 -6.26 -10.85 -3.69
N ASP A 70 -6.53 -11.31 -4.91
CA ASP A 70 -7.90 -11.55 -5.37
C ASP A 70 -8.54 -12.68 -4.56
N LEU A 71 -7.85 -13.82 -4.42
CA LEU A 71 -8.30 -14.92 -3.57
C LEU A 71 -8.54 -14.48 -2.12
N TRP A 72 -7.62 -13.67 -1.57
CA TRP A 72 -7.79 -13.16 -0.21
C TRP A 72 -9.03 -12.29 -0.09
N ASN A 73 -9.27 -11.39 -1.02
CA ASN A 73 -10.46 -10.56 -1.03
C ASN A 73 -11.76 -11.38 -1.18
N ASP A 74 -11.71 -12.50 -1.92
CA ASP A 74 -12.87 -13.34 -2.16
C ASP A 74 -13.30 -14.15 -0.92
N PHE A 75 -12.34 -14.69 -0.16
CA PHE A 75 -12.67 -15.54 0.98
C PHE A 75 -12.54 -14.86 2.34
N ASN A 76 -11.90 -13.71 2.42
CA ASN A 76 -11.72 -13.01 3.68
C ASN A 76 -12.75 -11.88 3.86
N THR A 77 -13.44 -11.92 4.98
CA THR A 77 -14.41 -10.87 5.36
C THR A 77 -13.91 -10.20 6.62
N LEU A 78 -13.82 -8.88 6.59
CA LEU A 78 -13.46 -8.10 7.77
C LEU A 78 -14.58 -8.20 8.82
N TYR A 79 -14.19 -8.34 10.08
CA TYR A 79 -15.15 -8.50 11.19
C TYR A 79 -16.13 -7.32 11.33
N TYR A 80 -15.77 -6.15 10.82
CA TYR A 80 -16.59 -4.93 10.82
C TYR A 80 -17.25 -4.61 9.47
N SER A 81 -17.26 -5.54 8.53
CA SER A 81 -17.85 -5.35 7.18
C SER A 81 -19.32 -4.98 7.20
N ASN A 82 -20.07 -5.35 8.25
CA ASN A 82 -21.47 -4.96 8.42
C ASN A 82 -21.64 -3.44 8.62
N THR A 83 -20.65 -2.76 9.19
CA THR A 83 -20.67 -1.31 9.41
C THR A 83 -19.90 -0.54 8.35
N GLU A 84 -18.92 -1.17 7.73
CA GLU A 84 -18.07 -0.58 6.68
C GLU A 84 -17.95 -1.57 5.50
N PRO A 85 -19.02 -1.72 4.69
CA PRO A 85 -19.05 -2.76 3.64
C PRO A 85 -18.05 -2.53 2.51
N GLU A 86 -17.53 -1.32 2.36
CA GLU A 86 -16.50 -1.00 1.38
C GLU A 86 -15.06 -1.19 1.90
N ALA A 87 -14.90 -1.60 3.15
CA ALA A 87 -13.58 -1.86 3.70
C ALA A 87 -13.02 -3.16 3.13
N VAL A 88 -11.79 -3.11 2.66
CA VAL A 88 -11.04 -4.28 2.17
C VAL A 88 -9.64 -4.27 2.75
N ASN A 89 -9.06 -5.44 2.97
CA ASN A 89 -7.75 -5.59 3.59
C ASN A 89 -6.69 -6.20 2.66
N ALA A 90 -6.98 -6.26 1.37
CA ALA A 90 -5.99 -6.56 0.34
C ALA A 90 -6.15 -5.60 -0.84
N THR A 91 -5.08 -5.43 -1.61
CA THR A 91 -5.10 -4.51 -2.74
C THR A 91 -5.96 -5.02 -3.88
N HIS A 92 -6.58 -4.12 -4.63
CA HIS A 92 -7.06 -4.38 -5.98
C HIS A 92 -6.07 -3.82 -6.99
N GLY A 93 -6.06 -4.38 -8.20
CA GLY A 93 -5.17 -3.87 -9.23
C GLY A 93 -5.35 -4.57 -10.56
N TYR A 94 -4.78 -3.96 -11.59
CA TYR A 94 -4.88 -4.42 -12.96
C TYR A 94 -3.54 -4.39 -13.66
N PRO A 95 -3.28 -5.34 -14.58
CA PRO A 95 -2.10 -5.28 -15.43
C PRO A 95 -2.17 -4.05 -16.35
N VAL A 96 -1.07 -3.33 -16.43
CA VAL A 96 -0.91 -2.15 -17.29
C VAL A 96 0.45 -2.19 -17.97
N GLU A 97 0.51 -1.64 -19.16
CA GLU A 97 1.78 -1.40 -19.86
C GLU A 97 2.29 0.00 -19.52
N MET A 98 3.57 0.08 -19.20
CA MET A 98 4.23 1.34 -18.86
C MET A 98 5.10 1.82 -20.01
N ILE A 99 4.87 3.06 -20.41
CA ILE A 99 5.74 3.82 -21.30
C ILE A 99 6.26 5.02 -20.50
N LEU A 100 7.54 5.17 -20.39
CA LEU A 100 8.20 6.27 -19.68
C LEU A 100 9.16 6.97 -20.64
N ASP A 101 9.02 8.27 -20.82
CA ASP A 101 9.83 9.08 -21.75
C ASP A 101 9.84 8.51 -23.17
N GLY A 102 8.73 7.96 -23.61
CA GLY A 102 8.57 7.33 -24.92
C GLY A 102 9.17 5.93 -25.06
N ALA A 103 9.84 5.41 -24.02
CA ALA A 103 10.39 4.06 -24.01
C ALA A 103 9.41 3.07 -23.32
N TYR A 104 9.27 1.89 -23.89
CA TYR A 104 8.45 0.83 -23.34
C TYR A 104 9.16 0.13 -22.18
N HIS A 105 8.57 0.18 -21.00
CA HIS A 105 9.11 -0.42 -19.77
C HIS A 105 8.45 -1.76 -19.40
N GLY A 106 7.50 -2.22 -20.19
CA GLY A 106 6.85 -3.52 -20.02
C GLY A 106 5.64 -3.50 -19.09
N LEU A 107 5.23 -4.70 -18.68
CA LEU A 107 4.03 -4.94 -17.89
C LEU A 107 4.25 -4.65 -16.41
N TYR A 108 3.33 -3.92 -15.80
CA TYR A 108 3.25 -3.63 -14.36
C TYR A 108 1.87 -4.00 -13.85
N ILE A 109 1.71 -4.14 -12.54
CA ILE A 109 0.39 -4.08 -11.90
C ILE A 109 0.21 -2.67 -11.33
N LEU A 110 -0.80 -1.97 -11.84
CA LEU A 110 -1.33 -0.78 -11.18
C LEU A 110 -2.24 -1.23 -10.06
N SER A 111 -1.97 -0.81 -8.85
CA SER A 111 -2.79 -1.14 -7.68
C SER A 111 -2.98 0.04 -6.75
N ASP A 112 -4.03 -0.04 -5.95
CA ASP A 112 -4.20 0.82 -4.79
C ASP A 112 -3.17 0.47 -3.70
N ARG A 113 -3.10 1.31 -2.69
CA ARG A 113 -2.20 1.16 -1.55
C ARG A 113 -2.99 0.66 -0.35
N ILE A 114 -2.43 -0.30 0.40
CA ILE A 114 -2.98 -0.65 1.72
C ILE A 114 -2.71 0.52 2.65
N ASP A 115 -3.77 1.12 3.13
CA ASP A 115 -3.71 2.24 4.05
C ASP A 115 -4.99 2.33 4.90
N ARG A 116 -5.02 3.31 5.78
CA ARG A 116 -6.19 3.59 6.62
C ARG A 116 -7.47 3.81 5.82
N LYS A 117 -7.40 4.45 4.63
CA LYS A 117 -8.58 4.74 3.80
C LYS A 117 -9.19 3.47 3.23
N GLN A 118 -8.34 2.53 2.80
CA GLN A 118 -8.78 1.23 2.28
C GLN A 118 -9.50 0.41 3.36
N LEU A 119 -8.98 0.45 4.57
CA LEU A 119 -9.58 -0.22 5.72
C LEU A 119 -10.77 0.54 6.31
N LYS A 120 -11.15 1.70 5.77
CA LYS A 120 -12.19 2.60 6.31
C LYS A 120 -11.97 2.95 7.79
N MET A 121 -10.76 2.92 8.26
CA MET A 121 -10.43 3.22 9.66
C MET A 121 -10.66 4.70 9.97
N LYS A 122 -11.26 4.97 11.12
CA LYS A 122 -11.45 6.33 11.61
C LYS A 122 -10.12 7.01 11.86
N LYS A 123 -10.04 8.32 11.59
CA LYS A 123 -8.84 9.11 11.87
C LYS A 123 -8.48 9.13 13.36
N LYS A 124 -9.47 9.07 14.24
CA LYS A 124 -9.27 9.11 15.68
C LYS A 124 -9.56 7.72 16.26
N GLY A 125 -8.58 7.16 16.94
CA GLY A 125 -8.69 5.86 17.61
C GLY A 125 -8.53 4.63 16.71
N GLY A 126 -8.12 4.80 15.47
CA GLY A 126 -7.71 3.70 14.61
C GLY A 126 -6.19 3.54 14.60
N TYR A 127 -5.70 2.32 14.62
CA TYR A 127 -4.28 1.99 14.60
C TYR A 127 -4.00 0.97 13.49
N LEU A 128 -2.94 1.19 12.73
CA LEU A 128 -2.48 0.28 11.70
C LEU A 128 -1.01 -0.02 11.94
N TYR A 129 -0.71 -1.25 12.25
CA TYR A 129 0.64 -1.74 12.44
C TYR A 129 1.01 -2.68 11.31
N LYS A 130 2.27 -2.64 10.93
CA LYS A 130 2.80 -3.44 9.84
C LYS A 130 3.99 -4.25 10.32
N GLY A 131 3.94 -5.56 10.13
CA GLY A 131 5.09 -6.43 10.28
C GLY A 131 6.12 -6.10 9.20
N LYS A 132 7.32 -5.74 9.61
CA LYS A 132 8.41 -5.29 8.73
C LYS A 132 9.42 -6.38 8.42
N GLU A 133 9.63 -7.26 9.38
CA GLU A 133 10.60 -8.34 9.28
C GLU A 133 9.92 -9.69 9.03
N TRP A 134 10.62 -10.58 8.36
CA TRP A 134 10.16 -11.96 8.09
C TRP A 134 10.75 -12.94 9.09
N THR A 135 11.03 -12.45 10.28
CA THR A 135 11.66 -13.20 11.37
C THR A 135 10.63 -13.58 12.42
N ASP A 136 11.08 -14.37 13.39
CA ASP A 136 10.30 -14.72 14.58
C ASP A 136 9.88 -13.51 15.42
N GLU A 137 10.49 -12.35 15.20
CA GLU A 137 10.19 -11.09 15.90
C GLU A 137 8.79 -10.55 15.59
N CYS A 138 8.24 -10.85 14.40
CA CYS A 138 6.87 -10.47 14.02
C CYS A 138 5.80 -11.47 14.49
N LYS A 139 6.09 -12.29 15.47
CA LYS A 139 5.07 -13.11 16.13
C LYS A 139 4.14 -12.22 16.95
N LEU A 140 2.84 -12.38 16.76
CA LEU A 140 1.80 -11.69 17.55
C LEU A 140 1.73 -12.24 18.99
N GLN A 141 2.83 -12.19 19.70
CA GLN A 141 2.98 -12.66 21.09
C GLN A 141 3.13 -11.51 22.11
N GLY A 142 2.86 -10.29 21.66
CA GLY A 142 3.13 -9.07 22.41
C GLY A 142 4.58 -8.58 22.25
N ILE A 143 4.78 -7.32 22.56
CA ILE A 143 6.10 -6.67 22.50
C ILE A 143 6.69 -6.62 23.89
N ASN A 144 7.85 -7.23 24.09
CA ASN A 144 8.56 -7.28 25.37
C ASN A 144 9.57 -6.14 25.57
N THR A 145 9.73 -5.25 24.59
CA THR A 145 10.61 -4.09 24.69
C THR A 145 9.88 -2.91 25.32
N PRO A 146 10.56 -2.12 26.18
CA PRO A 146 9.98 -0.88 26.69
C PRO A 146 9.59 0.07 25.58
N TYR A 147 8.52 0.81 25.78
CA TYR A 147 8.11 1.86 24.87
C TYR A 147 9.23 2.89 24.67
N SER A 148 9.44 3.28 23.44
CA SER A 148 10.38 4.33 23.06
C SER A 148 9.94 5.01 21.78
N ASN A 149 9.67 6.30 21.84
CA ASN A 149 9.37 7.13 20.66
C ASN A 149 10.55 7.33 19.71
N SER A 150 11.76 6.99 20.13
CA SER A 150 12.96 7.11 19.30
C SER A 150 13.11 5.98 18.28
N LYS A 151 12.27 4.94 18.37
CA LYS A 151 12.30 3.78 17.48
C LYS A 151 11.07 3.81 16.57
N GLN A 152 11.30 3.71 15.27
CA GLN A 152 10.23 3.57 14.27
C GLN A 152 9.71 2.14 14.15
N ALA A 153 10.39 1.18 14.76
CA ALA A 153 10.01 -0.23 14.75
C ALA A 153 10.23 -0.87 16.12
N TRP A 154 9.28 -1.69 16.55
CA TRP A 154 9.29 -2.44 17.80
C TRP A 154 9.17 -3.93 17.48
N GLN A 155 10.21 -4.72 17.80
CA GLN A 155 10.23 -6.17 17.52
C GLN A 155 9.67 -6.54 16.14
N GLY A 156 10.14 -5.86 15.09
CA GLY A 156 9.72 -6.12 13.71
C GLY A 156 8.39 -5.48 13.29
N PHE A 157 7.68 -4.77 14.17
CA PHE A 157 6.49 -3.98 13.83
C PHE A 157 6.80 -2.49 13.71
N GLU A 158 6.15 -1.85 12.76
CA GLU A 158 6.14 -0.38 12.63
C GLU A 158 4.70 0.13 12.63
N SER A 159 4.48 1.36 13.13
CA SER A 159 3.19 2.02 12.94
C SER A 159 3.10 2.58 11.52
N ASP A 160 2.06 2.16 10.79
CA ASP A 160 1.71 2.75 9.49
C ASP A 160 0.63 3.84 9.66
N TYR A 161 -0.06 3.82 10.79
CA TYR A 161 -1.00 4.85 11.24
C TYR A 161 -1.31 4.70 12.74
N PRO A 162 -1.32 5.78 13.53
CA PRO A 162 -0.90 7.14 13.21
C PRO A 162 0.64 7.26 13.01
N ASP A 163 1.08 8.37 12.42
CA ASP A 163 2.51 8.64 12.18
C ASP A 163 3.31 8.73 13.51
N GLU A 164 2.67 9.24 14.55
CA GLU A 164 3.23 9.30 15.91
C GLU A 164 2.44 8.35 16.83
N VAL A 165 3.14 7.46 17.48
CA VAL A 165 2.57 6.47 18.41
C VAL A 165 2.97 6.82 19.83
N GLY A 166 1.95 6.97 20.69
CA GLY A 166 2.15 7.14 22.12
C GLY A 166 2.32 5.81 22.88
N GLU A 167 2.57 5.87 24.17
CA GLU A 167 2.68 4.66 25.02
C GLU A 167 1.38 3.86 25.08
N ILE A 168 0.23 4.54 24.94
CA ILE A 168 -1.09 3.89 24.96
C ILE A 168 -1.26 3.03 23.72
N GLU A 169 -0.96 3.57 22.54
CA GLU A 169 -1.05 2.87 21.25
C GLU A 169 -0.07 1.70 21.19
N PHE A 170 1.13 1.88 21.73
CA PHE A 170 2.13 0.83 21.81
C PHE A 170 1.66 -0.39 22.61
N LYS A 171 0.83 -0.19 23.64
CA LYS A 171 0.28 -1.29 24.46
C LYS A 171 -0.71 -2.20 23.71
N TYR A 172 -1.17 -1.81 22.52
CA TYR A 172 -2.02 -2.65 21.68
C TYR A 172 -1.24 -3.66 20.80
N LEU A 173 0.07 -3.55 20.74
CA LEU A 173 0.96 -4.50 20.06
C LEU A 173 1.29 -5.68 20.96
#